data_ad80ae743e82e179083ee50cf19fdb27
#
_entry.id   ad80ae743e82e179083ee50cf19fdb27
#
_cell.length_a   1.000
_cell.length_b   1.000
_cell.length_c   1.000
_cell.angle_alpha   90.00
_cell.angle_beta   90.00
_cell.angle_gamma   90.00
#
_symmetry.space_group_name_H-M   'P 1'
#
loop_
_entity.id
_entity.type
_entity.pdbx_description
1 polymer ?
#
loop_
_entity_poly.entity_id
_entity_poly.type
_entity_poly.pdbx_seq_one_letter_code
_entity_poly.pdbx_strand_id
1 'polypeptide(L)'
;MIYGYARVSTGAQDLTSQIAQLKAAGCEKVYREKLTGTTADRPQLKKLMAVLAPGDVVIIPAVDRLSRDTTDLLVIAREMQRAGAGIRSLAEPFLDTTSDFAEIVFAILGVAAKLERRRILDRTARGRADAKAKGVKFGRKPTLTPHQQREAIKRRDVDGETLRSIARSYNVSPQTISRLTA
;
A
#
# COMPACT_ATOMS: atom_id res chain seq x y z
N MET A 1 -24.53 17.28 0.10
CA MET A 1 -24.87 16.36 -1.03
C MET A 1 -24.63 14.91 -0.65
N ILE A 2 -25.33 13.98 -1.34
CA ILE A 2 -25.11 12.55 -1.15
C ILE A 2 -24.42 11.99 -2.41
N TYR A 3 -23.19 11.58 -2.24
CA TYR A 3 -22.38 10.98 -3.30
C TYR A 3 -22.37 9.47 -3.20
N GLY A 4 -22.29 8.78 -4.35
CA GLY A 4 -22.05 7.34 -4.41
C GLY A 4 -20.67 7.04 -4.95
N TYR A 5 -20.02 6.01 -4.43
CA TYR A 5 -18.78 5.47 -5.02
C TYR A 5 -18.95 3.98 -5.32
N ALA A 6 -18.75 3.60 -6.59
CA ALA A 6 -18.83 2.22 -7.07
C ALA A 6 -17.51 1.79 -7.72
N ARG A 7 -17.06 0.56 -7.45
CA ARG A 7 -15.82 0.03 -8.01
C ARG A 7 -15.99 -1.40 -8.52
N VAL A 8 -15.51 -1.65 -9.74
CA VAL A 8 -15.46 -3.00 -10.33
C VAL A 8 -14.08 -3.31 -10.93
N SER A 9 -13.73 -4.59 -10.97
CA SER A 9 -12.50 -5.04 -11.64
C SER A 9 -12.72 -5.33 -13.12
N THR A 10 -13.79 -6.03 -13.50
CA THR A 10 -14.01 -6.48 -14.91
C THR A 10 -15.47 -6.64 -15.31
N GLY A 11 -16.44 -6.67 -14.41
CA GLY A 11 -17.87 -6.98 -14.75
C GLY A 11 -18.71 -5.73 -14.97
N ALA A 12 -19.24 -5.51 -16.18
CA ALA A 12 -20.19 -4.43 -16.45
C ALA A 12 -21.51 -4.62 -15.69
N GLN A 13 -21.93 -5.85 -15.51
CA GLN A 13 -23.21 -6.21 -14.87
C GLN A 13 -23.19 -5.89 -13.35
N ASP A 14 -22.07 -6.14 -12.67
CA ASP A 14 -21.87 -5.80 -11.26
C ASP A 14 -21.88 -4.26 -11.03
N LEU A 15 -21.30 -3.49 -11.95
CA LEU A 15 -21.32 -2.03 -11.86
C LEU A 15 -22.74 -1.45 -12.00
N THR A 16 -23.56 -1.99 -12.89
CA THR A 16 -24.94 -1.54 -13.09
C THR A 16 -25.78 -1.77 -11.84
N SER A 17 -25.64 -2.94 -11.20
CA SER A 17 -26.30 -3.27 -9.94
C SER A 17 -25.87 -2.32 -8.81
N GLN A 18 -24.58 -2.07 -8.66
CA GLN A 18 -24.07 -1.14 -7.63
C GLN A 18 -24.62 0.29 -7.84
N ILE A 19 -24.66 0.76 -9.09
CA ILE A 19 -25.21 2.09 -9.40
C ILE A 19 -26.70 2.16 -9.04
N ALA A 20 -27.46 1.12 -9.35
CA ALA A 20 -28.88 1.07 -9.01
C ALA A 20 -29.10 1.12 -7.49
N GLN A 21 -28.33 0.36 -6.72
CA GLN A 21 -28.36 0.40 -5.24
C GLN A 21 -28.02 1.79 -4.70
N LEU A 22 -26.98 2.43 -5.21
CA LEU A 22 -26.57 3.77 -4.77
C LEU A 22 -27.63 4.84 -5.12
N LYS A 23 -28.25 4.75 -6.30
CA LYS A 23 -29.34 5.64 -6.67
C LYS A 23 -30.57 5.44 -5.78
N ALA A 24 -30.94 4.18 -5.49
CA ALA A 24 -32.03 3.86 -4.57
C ALA A 24 -31.75 4.37 -3.15
N ALA A 25 -30.48 4.44 -2.74
CA ALA A 25 -30.05 5.02 -1.47
C ALA A 25 -30.00 6.56 -1.46
N GLY A 26 -30.45 7.23 -2.55
CA GLY A 26 -30.53 8.68 -2.64
C GLY A 26 -29.26 9.38 -3.13
N CYS A 27 -28.28 8.67 -3.70
CA CYS A 27 -27.09 9.31 -4.24
C CYS A 27 -27.43 10.20 -5.45
N GLU A 28 -27.11 11.49 -5.33
CA GLU A 28 -27.30 12.49 -6.38
C GLU A 28 -26.27 12.34 -7.50
N LYS A 29 -25.05 11.97 -7.15
CA LYS A 29 -23.94 11.76 -8.09
C LYS A 29 -23.15 10.50 -7.71
N VAL A 30 -22.86 9.63 -8.71
CA VAL A 30 -22.12 8.39 -8.50
C VAL A 30 -20.79 8.42 -9.26
N TYR A 31 -19.70 8.30 -8.54
CA TYR A 31 -18.34 8.12 -9.08
C TYR A 31 -18.08 6.63 -9.33
N ARG A 32 -17.67 6.31 -10.55
CA ARG A 32 -17.53 4.93 -11.04
C ARG A 32 -16.07 4.65 -11.32
N GLU A 33 -15.49 3.72 -10.57
CA GLU A 33 -14.10 3.31 -10.74
C GLU A 33 -14.04 1.95 -11.43
N LYS A 34 -13.34 1.88 -12.56
CA LYS A 34 -13.03 0.61 -13.22
C LYS A 34 -11.53 0.37 -13.10
N LEU A 35 -11.13 -0.58 -12.26
CA LEU A 35 -9.73 -0.95 -12.09
C LEU A 35 -9.40 -2.14 -13.01
N THR A 36 -8.46 -1.93 -13.92
CA THR A 36 -7.91 -2.98 -14.76
C THR A 36 -6.53 -3.36 -14.22
N GLY A 37 -6.37 -4.63 -13.79
CA GLY A 37 -5.07 -5.18 -13.43
C GLY A 37 -4.44 -4.59 -12.16
N THR A 38 -3.17 -4.25 -12.23
CA THR A 38 -2.30 -3.86 -11.11
C THR A 38 -2.38 -2.37 -10.72
N THR A 39 -3.25 -1.59 -11.35
CA THR A 39 -3.26 -0.12 -11.15
C THR A 39 -3.90 0.22 -9.81
N ALA A 40 -3.08 0.71 -8.87
CA ALA A 40 -3.53 1.26 -7.59
C ALA A 40 -4.13 2.68 -7.73
N ASP A 41 -4.04 3.28 -8.90
CA ASP A 41 -4.54 4.63 -9.14
C ASP A 41 -6.08 4.63 -9.25
N ARG A 42 -6.73 5.51 -8.47
CA ARG A 42 -8.18 5.64 -8.34
C ARG A 42 -8.60 7.07 -8.72
N PRO A 43 -8.59 7.41 -10.00
CA PRO A 43 -8.87 8.78 -10.44
C PRO A 43 -10.27 9.25 -10.07
N GLN A 44 -11.27 8.35 -10.02
CA GLN A 44 -12.62 8.73 -9.64
C GLN A 44 -12.75 8.96 -8.13
N LEU A 45 -12.07 8.17 -7.30
CA LEU A 45 -11.99 8.41 -5.86
C LEU A 45 -11.29 9.75 -5.59
N LYS A 46 -10.18 10.04 -6.26
CA LYS A 46 -9.49 11.33 -6.13
C LYS A 46 -10.39 12.51 -6.52
N LYS A 47 -11.17 12.38 -7.61
CA LYS A 47 -12.15 13.40 -8.02
C LYS A 47 -13.27 13.56 -6.99
N LEU A 48 -13.74 12.47 -6.40
CA LEU A 48 -14.74 12.52 -5.33
C LEU A 48 -14.17 13.27 -4.13
N MET A 49 -12.98 12.87 -3.63
CA MET A 49 -12.33 13.50 -2.48
C MET A 49 -12.11 15.01 -2.67
N ALA A 50 -11.78 15.44 -3.89
CA ALA A 50 -11.53 16.85 -4.22
C ALA A 50 -12.78 17.74 -4.19
N VAL A 51 -13.98 17.17 -4.24
CA VAL A 51 -15.24 17.94 -4.26
C VAL A 51 -16.03 17.86 -2.94
N LEU A 52 -15.56 17.06 -1.98
CA LEU A 52 -16.24 16.91 -0.69
C LEU A 52 -16.22 18.22 0.09
N ALA A 53 -17.36 18.54 0.69
CA ALA A 53 -17.58 19.68 1.55
C ALA A 53 -18.19 19.24 2.89
N PRO A 54 -18.14 20.08 3.93
CA PRO A 54 -18.77 19.77 5.21
C PRO A 54 -20.26 19.47 5.08
N GLY A 55 -20.70 18.37 5.71
CA GLY A 55 -22.07 17.88 5.64
C GLY A 55 -22.37 16.95 4.45
N ASP A 56 -21.40 16.72 3.55
CA ASP A 56 -21.56 15.73 2.50
C ASP A 56 -21.50 14.29 3.03
N VAL A 57 -22.15 13.37 2.35
CA VAL A 57 -22.15 11.93 2.69
C VAL A 57 -21.72 11.12 1.48
N VAL A 58 -20.77 10.23 1.66
CA VAL A 58 -20.36 9.25 0.65
C VAL A 58 -20.96 7.90 0.99
N ILE A 59 -21.81 7.37 0.10
CA ILE A 59 -22.41 6.04 0.23
C ILE A 59 -21.63 5.06 -0.65
N ILE A 60 -21.29 3.91 -0.09
CA ILE A 60 -20.66 2.79 -0.79
C ILE A 60 -21.55 1.55 -0.71
N PRO A 61 -21.57 0.69 -1.75
CA PRO A 61 -22.33 -0.56 -1.71
C PRO A 61 -21.84 -1.51 -0.61
N ALA A 62 -20.52 -1.66 -0.49
CA ALA A 62 -19.85 -2.46 0.51
C ALA A 62 -18.41 -1.95 0.73
N VAL A 63 -17.82 -2.26 1.89
CA VAL A 63 -16.46 -1.85 2.28
C VAL A 63 -15.41 -2.28 1.27
N ASP A 64 -15.50 -3.50 0.75
CA ASP A 64 -14.56 -4.06 -0.23
C ASP A 64 -14.60 -3.33 -1.59
N ARG A 65 -15.63 -2.54 -1.87
CA ARG A 65 -15.72 -1.66 -3.04
C ARG A 65 -14.91 -0.38 -2.84
N LEU A 66 -14.80 0.10 -1.62
CA LEU A 66 -13.95 1.27 -1.33
C LEU A 66 -12.48 0.86 -1.13
N SER A 67 -12.23 -0.13 -0.28
CA SER A 67 -10.89 -0.65 -0.06
C SER A 67 -10.89 -2.14 0.28
N ARG A 68 -9.81 -2.86 -0.10
CA ARG A 68 -9.55 -4.25 0.31
C ARG A 68 -8.62 -4.31 1.53
N ASP A 69 -8.01 -3.21 1.87
CA ASP A 69 -7.08 -3.07 2.99
C ASP A 69 -7.72 -2.17 4.05
N THR A 70 -7.79 -2.66 5.27
CA THR A 70 -8.35 -1.93 6.42
C THR A 70 -7.57 -0.64 6.72
N THR A 71 -6.26 -0.63 6.45
CA THR A 71 -5.44 0.57 6.64
C THR A 71 -5.79 1.65 5.63
N ASP A 72 -5.95 1.29 4.34
CA ASP A 72 -6.39 2.19 3.28
C ASP A 72 -7.81 2.71 3.54
N LEU A 73 -8.72 1.83 3.99
CA LEU A 73 -10.07 2.23 4.40
C LEU A 73 -10.03 3.29 5.51
N LEU A 74 -9.22 3.09 6.55
CA LEU A 74 -9.07 4.04 7.65
C LEU A 74 -8.53 5.39 7.15
N VAL A 75 -7.54 5.38 6.26
CA VAL A 75 -6.98 6.61 5.67
C VAL A 75 -8.05 7.36 4.91
N ILE A 76 -8.77 6.70 4.00
CA ILE A 76 -9.85 7.31 3.20
C ILE A 76 -10.94 7.88 4.11
N ALA A 77 -11.39 7.12 5.10
CA ALA A 77 -12.43 7.57 6.03
C ALA A 77 -11.97 8.80 6.85
N ARG A 78 -10.70 8.83 7.28
CA ARG A 78 -10.11 10.00 7.98
C ARG A 78 -10.00 11.22 7.08
N GLU A 79 -9.65 11.05 5.82
CA GLU A 79 -9.61 12.14 4.85
C GLU A 79 -11.02 12.72 4.60
N MET A 80 -12.04 11.88 4.47
CA MET A 80 -13.44 12.31 4.37
C MET A 80 -13.87 13.08 5.62
N GLN A 81 -13.54 12.57 6.81
CA GLN A 81 -13.81 13.25 8.07
C GLN A 81 -13.14 14.63 8.15
N ARG A 82 -11.89 14.76 7.69
CA ARG A 82 -11.19 16.07 7.64
C ARG A 82 -11.84 17.06 6.70
N ALA A 83 -12.45 16.57 5.61
CA ALA A 83 -13.28 17.39 4.72
C ALA A 83 -14.65 17.74 5.32
N GLY A 84 -14.97 17.24 6.52
CA GLY A 84 -16.28 17.40 7.16
C GLY A 84 -17.36 16.50 6.55
N ALA A 85 -16.99 15.50 5.76
CA ALA A 85 -17.89 14.55 5.11
C ALA A 85 -17.95 13.22 5.86
N GLY A 86 -19.12 12.56 5.81
CA GLY A 86 -19.35 11.24 6.35
C GLY A 86 -19.25 10.14 5.29
N ILE A 87 -19.06 8.90 5.76
CA ILE A 87 -19.13 7.70 4.92
C ILE A 87 -20.16 6.73 5.51
N ARG A 88 -20.93 6.07 4.63
CA ARG A 88 -21.90 5.04 4.99
C ARG A 88 -21.84 3.87 4.02
N SER A 89 -21.80 2.64 4.55
CA SER A 89 -21.89 1.42 3.76
C SER A 89 -23.32 0.89 3.74
N LEU A 90 -23.76 0.36 2.58
CA LEU A 90 -25.07 -0.29 2.47
C LEU A 90 -25.04 -1.72 3.00
N ALA A 91 -23.96 -2.46 2.75
CA ALA A 91 -23.82 -3.84 3.19
C ALA A 91 -23.41 -3.97 4.66
N GLU A 92 -22.67 -2.99 5.18
CA GLU A 92 -22.15 -2.99 6.56
C GLU A 92 -22.73 -1.80 7.35
N PRO A 93 -23.89 -1.95 8.01
CA PRO A 93 -24.55 -0.86 8.73
C PRO A 93 -23.73 -0.26 9.87
N PHE A 94 -22.79 -1.03 10.43
CA PHE A 94 -21.87 -0.53 11.46
C PHE A 94 -20.86 0.51 10.91
N LEU A 95 -20.63 0.54 9.60
CA LEU A 95 -19.81 1.57 8.96
C LEU A 95 -20.69 2.76 8.56
N ASP A 96 -21.03 3.55 9.56
CA ASP A 96 -21.72 4.83 9.40
C ASP A 96 -21.03 5.88 10.27
N THR A 97 -20.28 6.77 9.63
CA THR A 97 -19.59 7.88 10.31
C THR A 97 -20.40 9.18 10.31
N THR A 98 -21.67 9.12 9.88
CA THR A 98 -22.59 10.26 9.95
C THR A 98 -23.36 10.31 11.27
N SER A 99 -23.33 9.23 12.02
CA SER A 99 -24.00 9.08 13.31
C SER A 99 -23.13 9.57 14.48
N ASP A 100 -23.74 9.75 15.65
CA ASP A 100 -23.05 10.08 16.90
C ASP A 100 -22.01 9.02 17.32
N PHE A 101 -22.07 7.83 16.74
CA PHE A 101 -21.11 6.74 16.96
C PHE A 101 -19.88 6.79 16.05
N ALA A 102 -19.70 7.84 15.26
CA ALA A 102 -18.58 7.97 14.31
C ALA A 102 -17.21 7.73 14.98
N GLU A 103 -16.99 8.26 16.17
CA GLU A 103 -15.72 8.07 16.89
C GLU A 103 -15.47 6.61 17.25
N ILE A 104 -16.52 5.86 17.61
CA ILE A 104 -16.41 4.42 17.89
C ILE A 104 -16.06 3.66 16.62
N VAL A 105 -16.67 4.01 15.48
CA VAL A 105 -16.34 3.43 14.17
C VAL A 105 -14.86 3.65 13.85
N PHE A 106 -14.36 4.88 14.01
CA PHE A 106 -12.95 5.18 13.78
C PHE A 106 -12.01 4.46 14.75
N ALA A 107 -12.40 4.28 16.00
CA ALA A 107 -11.63 3.51 16.97
C ALA A 107 -11.53 2.04 16.58
N ILE A 108 -12.65 1.42 16.17
CA ILE A 108 -12.70 0.03 15.70
C ILE A 108 -11.83 -0.14 14.44
N LEU A 109 -11.97 0.74 13.45
CA LEU A 109 -11.14 0.71 12.23
C LEU A 109 -9.65 0.85 12.56
N GLY A 110 -9.29 1.72 13.51
CA GLY A 110 -7.91 1.90 13.96
C GLY A 110 -7.32 0.64 14.60
N VAL A 111 -8.09 -0.04 15.44
CA VAL A 111 -7.68 -1.31 16.05
C VAL A 111 -7.54 -2.39 14.98
N ALA A 112 -8.50 -2.51 14.07
CA ALA A 112 -8.47 -3.50 12.99
C ALA A 112 -7.24 -3.28 12.07
N ALA A 113 -6.95 -2.04 11.68
CA ALA A 113 -5.77 -1.70 10.89
C ALA A 113 -4.45 -2.06 11.61
N LYS A 114 -4.37 -1.79 12.92
CA LYS A 114 -3.19 -2.15 13.74
C LYS A 114 -2.99 -3.66 13.81
N LEU A 115 -4.06 -4.43 13.97
CA LEU A 115 -4.00 -5.89 14.02
C LEU A 115 -3.57 -6.48 12.67
N GLU A 116 -4.10 -5.96 11.56
CA GLU A 116 -3.73 -6.42 10.23
C GLU A 116 -2.25 -6.11 9.92
N ARG A 117 -1.77 -4.91 10.25
CA ARG A 117 -0.35 -4.57 10.12
C ARG A 117 0.53 -5.52 10.92
N ARG A 118 0.13 -5.87 12.15
CA ARG A 118 0.88 -6.84 12.97
C ARG A 118 0.93 -8.22 12.31
N ARG A 119 -0.19 -8.72 11.78
CA ARG A 119 -0.25 -9.98 11.05
C ARG A 119 0.67 -10.01 9.83
N ILE A 120 0.71 -8.92 9.06
CA ILE A 120 1.60 -8.78 7.90
C ILE A 120 3.07 -8.82 8.33
N LEU A 121 3.44 -8.10 9.40
CA LEU A 121 4.80 -8.09 9.93
C LEU A 121 5.22 -9.48 10.42
N ASP A 122 4.36 -10.17 11.17
CA ASP A 122 4.62 -11.51 11.70
C ASP A 122 4.77 -12.54 10.55
N ARG A 123 3.92 -12.49 9.52
CA ARG A 123 4.03 -13.35 8.33
C ARG A 123 5.35 -13.09 7.59
N THR A 124 5.68 -11.82 7.39
CA THR A 124 6.91 -11.42 6.71
C THR A 124 8.17 -11.80 7.50
N ALA A 125 8.12 -11.68 8.84
CA ALA A 125 9.22 -12.09 9.71
C ALA A 125 9.47 -13.60 9.64
N ARG A 126 8.39 -14.41 9.71
CA ARG A 126 8.49 -15.87 9.55
C ARG A 126 9.04 -16.25 8.17
N GLY A 127 8.48 -15.69 7.09
CA GLY A 127 8.97 -15.98 5.74
C GLY A 127 10.44 -15.60 5.53
N ARG A 128 10.90 -14.50 6.15
CA ARG A 128 12.34 -14.14 6.13
C ARG A 128 13.20 -15.09 6.94
N ALA A 129 12.72 -15.55 8.10
CA ALA A 129 13.43 -16.53 8.92
C ALA A 129 13.60 -17.87 8.18
N ASP A 130 12.52 -18.37 7.56
CA ASP A 130 12.53 -19.60 6.78
C ASP A 130 13.45 -19.51 5.56
N ALA A 131 13.42 -18.39 4.85
CA ALA A 131 14.30 -18.16 3.71
C ALA A 131 15.78 -18.06 4.15
N LYS A 132 16.06 -17.43 5.30
CA LYS A 132 17.40 -17.37 5.88
C LYS A 132 17.90 -18.76 6.29
N ALA A 133 17.05 -19.60 6.89
CA ALA A 133 17.36 -20.99 7.23
C ALA A 133 17.69 -21.82 5.99
N LYS A 134 17.08 -21.51 4.84
CA LYS A 134 17.37 -22.11 3.53
C LYS A 134 18.58 -21.50 2.82
N GLY A 135 19.37 -20.65 3.49
CA GLY A 135 20.58 -20.03 2.94
C GLY A 135 20.37 -18.80 2.05
N VAL A 136 19.14 -18.27 1.96
CA VAL A 136 18.87 -17.05 1.19
C VAL A 136 19.50 -15.85 1.89
N LYS A 137 20.39 -15.15 1.20
CA LYS A 137 21.00 -13.90 1.67
C LYS A 137 20.12 -12.72 1.31
N PHE A 138 19.73 -11.93 2.31
CA PHE A 138 18.98 -10.69 2.14
C PHE A 138 19.91 -9.49 2.06
N GLY A 139 19.44 -8.42 1.47
CA GLY A 139 20.16 -7.17 1.33
C GLY A 139 20.53 -6.85 -0.13
N ARG A 140 21.26 -5.76 -0.30
CA ARG A 140 21.77 -5.36 -1.62
C ARG A 140 22.78 -6.37 -2.12
N LYS A 141 22.63 -6.82 -3.35
CA LYS A 141 23.63 -7.71 -3.99
C LYS A 141 25.00 -7.01 -4.01
N PRO A 142 26.08 -7.74 -3.68
CA PRO A 142 27.42 -7.21 -3.84
C PRO A 142 27.65 -6.71 -5.26
N THR A 143 28.33 -5.59 -5.40
CA THR A 143 28.67 -5.02 -6.74
C THR A 143 29.71 -5.89 -7.45
N LEU A 144 30.60 -6.50 -6.67
CA LEU A 144 31.63 -7.41 -7.19
C LEU A 144 31.17 -8.85 -7.09
N THR A 145 31.43 -9.62 -8.14
CA THR A 145 31.22 -11.07 -8.13
C THR A 145 32.20 -11.76 -7.17
N PRO A 146 31.93 -13.00 -6.70
CA PRO A 146 32.86 -13.72 -5.82
C PRO A 146 34.27 -13.88 -6.41
N HIS A 147 34.37 -14.01 -7.73
CA HIS A 147 35.66 -14.06 -8.44
C HIS A 147 36.40 -12.72 -8.33
N GLN A 148 35.72 -11.62 -8.65
CA GLN A 148 36.29 -10.27 -8.58
C GLN A 148 36.68 -9.89 -7.13
N GLN A 149 35.94 -10.36 -6.13
CA GLN A 149 36.29 -10.12 -4.73
C GLN A 149 37.58 -10.80 -4.38
N ARG A 150 37.77 -12.08 -4.73
CA ARG A 150 38.99 -12.83 -4.51
C ARG A 150 40.18 -12.22 -5.24
N GLU A 151 40.00 -11.81 -6.47
CA GLU A 151 41.05 -11.16 -7.25
C GLU A 151 41.43 -9.80 -6.65
N ALA A 152 40.47 -8.98 -6.25
CA ALA A 152 40.72 -7.71 -5.62
C ALA A 152 41.47 -7.85 -4.28
N ILE A 153 41.13 -8.89 -3.48
CA ILE A 153 41.85 -9.22 -2.24
C ILE A 153 43.28 -9.61 -2.55
N LYS A 154 43.52 -10.49 -3.54
CA LYS A 154 44.89 -10.89 -3.94
C LYS A 154 45.73 -9.69 -4.38
N ARG A 155 45.19 -8.82 -5.26
CA ARG A 155 45.87 -7.60 -5.72
C ARG A 155 46.19 -6.64 -4.58
N ARG A 156 45.31 -6.55 -3.56
CA ARG A 156 45.54 -5.72 -2.38
C ARG A 156 46.61 -6.31 -1.46
N ASP A 157 46.48 -7.58 -1.09
CA ASP A 157 47.21 -8.19 0.04
C ASP A 157 48.50 -8.87 -0.41
N VAL A 158 48.58 -9.36 -1.65
CA VAL A 158 49.74 -10.06 -2.21
C VAL A 158 50.55 -9.17 -3.13
N ASP A 159 49.86 -8.51 -4.08
CA ASP A 159 50.52 -7.73 -5.13
C ASP A 159 50.79 -6.28 -4.68
N GLY A 160 50.33 -5.86 -3.47
CA GLY A 160 50.55 -4.53 -2.92
C GLY A 160 49.97 -3.37 -3.68
N GLU A 161 48.95 -3.63 -4.53
CA GLU A 161 48.33 -2.59 -5.36
C GLU A 161 47.44 -1.65 -4.52
N THR A 162 47.44 -0.37 -4.87
CA THR A 162 46.67 0.62 -4.12
C THR A 162 45.15 0.41 -4.24
N LEU A 163 44.44 0.66 -3.13
CA LEU A 163 42.96 0.56 -3.13
C LEU A 163 42.30 1.41 -4.21
N ARG A 164 42.88 2.56 -4.57
CA ARG A 164 42.35 3.45 -5.62
C ARG A 164 42.50 2.83 -7.00
N SER A 165 43.62 2.16 -7.29
CA SER A 165 43.86 1.49 -8.56
C SER A 165 42.88 0.34 -8.75
N ILE A 166 42.77 -0.56 -7.76
CA ILE A 166 41.86 -1.68 -7.78
C ILE A 166 40.39 -1.21 -7.92
N ALA A 167 40.00 -0.20 -7.13
CA ALA A 167 38.65 0.35 -7.17
C ALA A 167 38.29 0.93 -8.55
N ARG A 168 39.23 1.60 -9.22
CA ARG A 168 39.06 2.14 -10.56
C ARG A 168 38.83 1.03 -11.60
N SER A 169 39.56 -0.08 -11.51
CA SER A 169 39.43 -1.19 -12.47
C SER A 169 38.07 -1.91 -12.38
N TYR A 170 37.39 -1.84 -11.22
CA TYR A 170 36.08 -2.44 -11.02
C TYR A 170 34.93 -1.42 -10.97
N ASN A 171 35.22 -0.13 -11.20
CA ASN A 171 34.26 0.97 -11.08
C ASN A 171 33.48 0.98 -9.76
N VAL A 172 34.21 0.83 -8.64
CA VAL A 172 33.68 0.86 -7.29
C VAL A 172 34.43 1.88 -6.43
N SER A 173 33.94 2.17 -5.22
CA SER A 173 34.67 3.04 -4.30
C SER A 173 35.86 2.31 -3.66
N PRO A 174 36.95 3.02 -3.31
CA PRO A 174 38.09 2.42 -2.57
C PRO A 174 37.66 1.75 -1.25
N GLN A 175 36.61 2.29 -0.59
CA GLN A 175 36.03 1.69 0.62
C GLN A 175 35.41 0.32 0.36
N THR A 176 34.86 0.08 -0.86
CA THR A 176 34.35 -1.24 -1.23
C THR A 176 35.45 -2.28 -1.23
N ILE A 177 36.63 -1.93 -1.77
CA ILE A 177 37.80 -2.81 -1.78
C ILE A 177 38.36 -3.01 -0.37
N SER A 178 38.46 -1.93 0.42
CA SER A 178 38.95 -2.01 1.82
C SER A 178 38.15 -2.94 2.71
N ARG A 179 36.81 -3.02 2.48
CA ARG A 179 35.89 -3.84 3.29
C ARG A 179 35.82 -5.31 2.85
N LEU A 180 36.51 -5.71 1.77
CA LEU A 180 36.57 -7.11 1.39
C LEU A 180 37.38 -7.91 2.40
N THR A 181 36.80 -8.99 2.88
CA THR A 181 37.44 -9.98 3.77
C THR A 181 37.65 -11.28 3.03
N ALA A 182 38.76 -11.95 3.33
CA ALA A 182 39.09 -13.24 2.75
C ALA A 182 38.08 -14.31 3.11
#